data_efa4e7a25373839a695fd401bcd6cf4f
#
_entry.id   efa4e7a25373839a695fd401bcd6cf4f
#
_cell.length_a   1.000
_cell.length_b   1.000
_cell.length_c   1.000
_cell.angle_alpha   90.00
_cell.angle_beta   90.00
_cell.angle_gamma   90.00
#
_symmetry.space_group_name_H-M   'P 1'
#
loop_
_entity.id
_entity.type
_entity.pdbx_description
1 polymer ?
#
loop_
_entity_poly.entity_id
_entity_poly.type
_entity_poly.pdbx_seq_one_letter_code
_entity_poly.pdbx_strand_id
1 'polypeptide(L)'
;DIFEVGLLATCSKKSRFGDFVFFNSNVHINQTNVCVLSCKFCAFSRTKRSKDAYSLSIQEYLTELEKYSALVDEVHSVGGLHPDWDVEYYSELFSAIKDRFPHISIKALTAVEIKHLSKVSNISIDEVFKKLIESGLDSLPGGGAEILNDEIRDIICYGKETSSEYIEIHRAAHKSGIPSNCTMLFGTIESLQDRIEHMFQIR
;
A
#
# COMPACT_ATOMS: atom_id res chain seq x y z
N ASP A 1 -7.07 31.35 -5.64
CA ASP A 1 -8.31 30.71 -5.17
C ASP A 1 -8.39 29.26 -5.72
N ILE A 2 -9.41 28.50 -5.32
CA ILE A 2 -9.54 27.09 -5.72
C ILE A 2 -9.80 26.93 -7.23
N PHE A 3 -10.45 27.87 -7.86
CA PHE A 3 -10.75 27.84 -9.30
C PHE A 3 -9.48 28.06 -10.12
N GLU A 4 -8.59 28.94 -9.69
CA GLU A 4 -7.28 29.14 -10.34
C GLU A 4 -6.40 27.88 -10.24
N VAL A 5 -6.35 27.25 -9.06
CA VAL A 5 -5.67 25.97 -8.88
C VAL A 5 -6.29 24.88 -9.77
N GLY A 6 -7.63 24.85 -9.87
CA GLY A 6 -8.35 23.93 -10.75
C GLY A 6 -8.03 24.15 -12.23
N LEU A 7 -7.91 25.39 -12.68
CA LEU A 7 -7.48 25.70 -14.05
C LEU A 7 -6.05 25.23 -14.32
N LEU A 8 -5.10 25.47 -13.41
CA LEU A 8 -3.71 24.98 -13.53
C LEU A 8 -3.64 23.47 -13.56
N ALA A 9 -4.40 22.78 -12.69
CA ALA A 9 -4.50 21.33 -12.68
C ALA A 9 -5.06 20.79 -14.01
N THR A 10 -6.10 21.42 -14.55
CA THR A 10 -6.70 21.07 -15.85
C THR A 10 -5.71 21.27 -16.99
N CYS A 11 -4.98 22.37 -17.01
CA CYS A 11 -3.94 22.61 -18.01
C CYS A 11 -2.84 21.55 -17.93
N SER A 12 -2.37 21.24 -16.73
CA SER A 12 -1.35 20.20 -16.51
C SER A 12 -1.85 18.80 -16.94
N LYS A 13 -3.09 18.47 -16.60
CA LYS A 13 -3.73 17.20 -17.04
C LYS A 13 -3.83 17.14 -18.57
N LYS A 14 -4.33 18.19 -19.20
CA LYS A 14 -4.50 18.23 -20.66
C LYS A 14 -3.18 18.15 -21.42
N SER A 15 -2.12 18.79 -20.89
CA SER A 15 -0.80 18.73 -21.53
C SER A 15 -0.15 17.34 -21.50
N ARG A 16 -0.53 16.51 -20.53
CA ARG A 16 0.02 15.15 -20.35
C ARG A 16 -0.84 14.07 -21.00
N PHE A 17 -2.16 14.19 -20.88
CA PHE A 17 -3.09 13.10 -21.16
C PHE A 17 -4.25 13.52 -22.10
N GLY A 18 -4.24 14.74 -22.63
CA GLY A 18 -5.37 15.26 -23.41
C GLY A 18 -6.67 15.26 -22.61
N ASP A 19 -7.74 14.82 -23.25
CA ASP A 19 -9.07 14.74 -22.62
C ASP A 19 -9.37 13.35 -22.00
N PHE A 20 -8.42 12.42 -22.05
CA PHE A 20 -8.60 11.08 -21.46
C PHE A 20 -8.75 11.14 -19.93
N VAL A 21 -9.62 10.29 -19.41
CA VAL A 21 -9.79 9.97 -18.00
C VAL A 21 -9.56 8.49 -17.83
N PHE A 22 -8.63 8.14 -16.95
CA PHE A 22 -8.28 6.75 -16.66
C PHE A 22 -9.03 6.28 -15.42
N PHE A 23 -9.50 5.06 -15.46
CA PHE A 23 -10.10 4.37 -14.31
C PHE A 23 -9.75 2.88 -14.37
N ASN A 24 -9.82 2.20 -13.25
CA ASN A 24 -9.75 0.75 -13.16
C ASN A 24 -10.94 0.21 -12.35
N SER A 25 -11.31 -1.02 -12.62
CA SER A 25 -12.25 -1.75 -11.78
C SER A 25 -11.45 -2.61 -10.81
N ASN A 26 -11.59 -2.40 -9.51
CA ASN A 26 -10.84 -3.16 -8.52
C ASN A 26 -11.73 -3.75 -7.43
N VAL A 27 -11.21 -4.78 -6.77
CA VAL A 27 -11.73 -5.32 -5.53
C VAL A 27 -10.68 -5.18 -4.43
N HIS A 28 -11.12 -4.80 -3.23
CA HIS A 28 -10.24 -4.69 -2.07
C HIS A 28 -10.39 -5.95 -1.21
N ILE A 29 -9.33 -6.75 -1.12
CA ILE A 29 -9.27 -7.95 -0.28
C ILE A 29 -8.08 -7.82 0.66
N ASN A 30 -8.37 -7.69 1.95
CA ASN A 30 -7.35 -7.64 2.99
C ASN A 30 -7.04 -9.05 3.46
N GLN A 31 -5.80 -9.49 3.33
CA GLN A 31 -5.38 -10.85 3.68
C GLN A 31 -5.44 -11.12 5.19
N THR A 32 -5.27 -10.09 6.03
CA THR A 32 -5.36 -10.20 7.49
C THR A 32 -5.62 -8.85 8.14
N ASN A 33 -6.31 -8.86 9.28
CA ASN A 33 -6.39 -7.70 10.18
C ASN A 33 -5.43 -7.83 11.39
N VAL A 34 -4.69 -8.92 11.50
CA VAL A 34 -3.69 -9.09 12.56
C VAL A 34 -2.51 -8.17 12.31
N CYS A 35 -2.21 -7.31 13.28
CA CYS A 35 -1.15 -6.31 13.15
C CYS A 35 -0.33 -6.19 14.43
N VAL A 36 0.99 -6.09 14.29
CA VAL A 36 1.91 -5.83 15.42
C VAL A 36 1.95 -4.37 15.84
N LEU A 37 1.33 -3.47 15.05
CA LEU A 37 1.22 -2.04 15.37
C LEU A 37 -0.16 -1.69 15.93
N SER A 38 -0.22 -0.55 16.62
CA SER A 38 -1.45 -0.01 17.24
C SER A 38 -1.64 1.46 16.88
N CYS A 39 -1.72 1.77 15.59
CA CYS A 39 -1.95 3.14 15.11
C CYS A 39 -3.28 3.68 15.64
N LYS A 40 -3.27 4.90 16.19
CA LYS A 40 -4.44 5.48 16.90
C LYS A 40 -5.67 5.70 16.02
N PHE A 41 -5.48 5.84 14.71
CA PHE A 41 -6.57 6.03 13.74
C PHE A 41 -7.05 4.72 13.12
N CYS A 42 -6.38 3.58 13.34
CA CYS A 42 -6.67 2.33 12.66
C CYS A 42 -7.74 1.52 13.41
N ALA A 43 -8.99 1.59 12.94
CA ALA A 43 -10.06 0.75 13.44
C ALA A 43 -10.01 -0.71 12.97
N PHE A 44 -9.16 -0.99 11.96
CA PHE A 44 -9.05 -2.30 11.32
C PHE A 44 -8.14 -3.27 12.08
N SER A 45 -7.03 -2.78 12.66
CA SER A 45 -6.01 -3.64 13.27
C SER A 45 -6.53 -4.44 14.47
N ARG A 46 -6.08 -5.68 14.57
CA ARG A 46 -6.38 -6.61 15.67
C ARG A 46 -5.09 -7.26 16.17
N THR A 47 -5.08 -7.59 17.44
CA THR A 47 -4.05 -8.50 17.97
C THR A 47 -4.42 -9.94 17.60
N LYS A 48 -3.43 -10.84 17.54
CA LYS A 48 -3.65 -12.27 17.27
C LYS A 48 -4.66 -12.93 18.22
N ARG A 49 -4.91 -12.35 19.40
CA ARG A 49 -5.83 -12.87 20.44
C ARG A 49 -7.21 -12.23 20.38
N SER A 50 -7.45 -11.28 19.50
CA SER A 50 -8.76 -10.64 19.37
C SER A 50 -9.78 -11.62 18.78
N LYS A 51 -11.02 -11.56 19.26
CA LYS A 51 -12.10 -12.49 18.85
C LYS A 51 -12.46 -12.38 17.37
N ASP A 52 -12.25 -11.20 16.80
CA ASP A 52 -12.54 -10.85 15.40
C ASP A 52 -11.26 -10.73 14.57
N ALA A 53 -10.13 -11.28 15.07
CA ALA A 53 -8.92 -11.44 14.29
C ALA A 53 -9.11 -12.50 13.21
N TYR A 54 -8.61 -12.23 12.01
CA TYR A 54 -8.60 -13.19 10.93
C TYR A 54 -7.28 -13.14 10.13
N SER A 55 -6.97 -14.24 9.51
CA SER A 55 -5.84 -14.40 8.59
C SER A 55 -6.25 -15.41 7.54
N LEU A 56 -6.37 -14.98 6.29
CA LEU A 56 -6.80 -15.83 5.18
C LEU A 56 -5.66 -16.75 4.75
N SER A 57 -5.96 -18.01 4.57
CA SER A 57 -5.10 -18.89 3.79
C SER A 57 -5.13 -18.47 2.31
N ILE A 58 -4.13 -18.87 1.54
CA ILE A 58 -4.08 -18.61 0.09
C ILE A 58 -5.36 -19.09 -0.59
N GLN A 59 -5.85 -20.28 -0.22
CA GLN A 59 -7.08 -20.83 -0.82
C GLN A 59 -8.33 -20.00 -0.46
N GLU A 60 -8.45 -19.50 0.76
CA GLU A 60 -9.56 -18.63 1.16
C GLU A 60 -9.49 -17.29 0.43
N TYR A 61 -8.28 -16.72 0.28
CA TYR A 61 -8.07 -15.50 -0.50
C TYR A 61 -8.49 -15.67 -1.97
N LEU A 62 -8.04 -16.75 -2.62
CA LEU A 62 -8.40 -17.06 -4.01
C LEU A 62 -9.91 -17.29 -4.18
N THR A 63 -10.55 -17.95 -3.22
CA THR A 63 -12.00 -18.17 -3.22
C THR A 63 -12.77 -16.85 -3.10
N GLU A 64 -12.25 -15.91 -2.30
CA GLU A 64 -12.86 -14.57 -2.21
C GLU A 64 -12.69 -13.78 -3.51
N LEU A 65 -11.47 -13.78 -4.09
CA LEU A 65 -11.17 -13.07 -5.33
C LEU A 65 -11.99 -13.63 -6.53
N GLU A 66 -12.25 -14.93 -6.57
CA GLU A 66 -13.02 -15.58 -7.63
C GLU A 66 -14.41 -15.00 -7.80
N LYS A 67 -15.05 -14.54 -6.71
CA LYS A 67 -16.39 -13.94 -6.76
C LYS A 67 -16.44 -12.67 -7.62
N TYR A 68 -15.31 -12.01 -7.79
CA TYR A 68 -15.20 -10.71 -8.48
C TYR A 68 -14.35 -10.79 -9.74
N SER A 69 -13.63 -11.87 -9.97
CA SER A 69 -12.57 -11.99 -10.99
C SER A 69 -13.00 -11.67 -12.41
N ALA A 70 -14.27 -11.89 -12.76
CA ALA A 70 -14.82 -11.54 -14.06
C ALA A 70 -15.23 -10.05 -14.20
N LEU A 71 -15.17 -9.28 -13.11
CA LEU A 71 -15.68 -7.91 -13.04
C LEU A 71 -14.56 -6.88 -12.76
N VAL A 72 -13.36 -7.34 -12.43
CA VAL A 72 -12.27 -6.47 -11.98
C VAL A 72 -11.00 -6.68 -12.78
N ASP A 73 -10.23 -5.61 -12.93
CA ASP A 73 -8.91 -5.61 -13.59
C ASP A 73 -7.78 -5.64 -12.54
N GLU A 74 -8.08 -5.30 -11.29
CA GLU A 74 -7.09 -5.16 -10.23
C GLU A 74 -7.61 -5.72 -8.91
N VAL A 75 -6.75 -6.42 -8.17
CA VAL A 75 -6.94 -6.66 -6.74
C VAL A 75 -6.08 -5.71 -5.93
N HIS A 76 -6.70 -4.97 -5.00
CA HIS A 76 -6.02 -4.11 -4.04
C HIS A 76 -5.94 -4.84 -2.70
N SER A 77 -4.73 -5.19 -2.28
CA SER A 77 -4.50 -6.01 -1.08
C SER A 77 -3.51 -5.33 -0.13
N VAL A 78 -4.04 -4.83 0.97
CA VAL A 78 -3.27 -4.30 2.09
C VAL A 78 -3.81 -4.87 3.39
N GLY A 79 -2.95 -5.14 4.36
CA GLY A 79 -3.40 -5.79 5.58
C GLY A 79 -2.68 -5.30 6.83
N GLY A 80 -2.91 -6.01 7.93
CA GLY A 80 -2.11 -5.85 9.13
C GLY A 80 -0.71 -6.43 8.95
N LEU A 81 0.25 -5.95 9.72
CA LEU A 81 1.59 -6.52 9.79
C LEU A 81 1.54 -7.82 10.61
N HIS A 82 1.34 -8.94 9.91
CA HIS A 82 1.25 -10.23 10.57
C HIS A 82 2.61 -10.64 11.15
N PRO A 83 2.68 -11.07 12.42
CA PRO A 83 3.96 -11.34 13.08
C PRO A 83 4.73 -12.54 12.53
N ASP A 84 4.04 -13.49 11.89
CA ASP A 84 4.63 -14.76 11.44
C ASP A 84 4.69 -14.89 9.91
N TRP A 85 4.17 -13.92 9.16
CA TRP A 85 4.21 -13.97 7.69
C TRP A 85 5.43 -13.24 7.16
N ASP A 86 6.22 -13.95 6.41
CA ASP A 86 7.40 -13.46 5.72
C ASP A 86 7.13 -13.19 4.23
N VAL A 87 8.18 -12.91 3.47
CA VAL A 87 8.08 -12.65 2.05
C VAL A 87 7.60 -13.87 1.24
N GLU A 88 7.85 -15.07 1.71
CA GLU A 88 7.49 -16.31 1.00
C GLU A 88 5.96 -16.50 0.97
N TYR A 89 5.26 -16.19 2.08
CA TYR A 89 3.79 -16.21 2.08
C TYR A 89 3.20 -15.32 0.97
N TYR A 90 3.72 -14.09 0.81
CA TYR A 90 3.22 -13.18 -0.22
C TYR A 90 3.64 -13.59 -1.62
N SER A 91 4.84 -14.15 -1.78
CA SER A 91 5.30 -14.70 -3.06
C SER A 91 4.41 -15.86 -3.52
N GLU A 92 4.07 -16.78 -2.62
CA GLU A 92 3.14 -17.88 -2.91
C GLU A 92 1.73 -17.34 -3.24
N LEU A 93 1.22 -16.38 -2.47
CA LEU A 93 -0.09 -15.77 -2.71
C LEU A 93 -0.15 -15.10 -4.09
N PHE A 94 0.84 -14.28 -4.44
CA PHE A 94 0.85 -13.56 -5.71
C PHE A 94 1.01 -14.50 -6.90
N SER A 95 1.87 -15.49 -6.81
CA SER A 95 2.00 -16.56 -7.82
C SER A 95 0.67 -17.28 -8.02
N ALA A 96 0.01 -17.68 -6.93
CA ALA A 96 -1.28 -18.36 -7.00
C ALA A 96 -2.40 -17.48 -7.61
N ILE A 97 -2.37 -16.16 -7.36
CA ILE A 97 -3.29 -15.21 -8.02
C ILE A 97 -3.01 -15.16 -9.53
N LYS A 98 -1.74 -15.01 -9.93
CA LYS A 98 -1.35 -14.95 -11.35
C LYS A 98 -1.64 -16.24 -12.12
N ASP A 99 -1.42 -17.38 -11.48
CA ASP A 99 -1.72 -18.69 -12.06
C ASP A 99 -3.23 -18.87 -12.34
N ARG A 100 -4.06 -18.44 -11.39
CA ARG A 100 -5.52 -18.63 -11.50
C ARG A 100 -6.23 -17.50 -12.23
N PHE A 101 -5.74 -16.25 -12.10
CA PHE A 101 -6.35 -15.04 -12.66
C PHE A 101 -5.28 -14.17 -13.35
N PRO A 102 -4.68 -14.62 -14.46
CA PRO A 102 -3.53 -13.95 -15.09
C PRO A 102 -3.82 -12.53 -15.59
N HIS A 103 -5.10 -12.18 -15.80
CA HIS A 103 -5.53 -10.85 -16.22
C HIS A 103 -5.61 -9.83 -15.08
N ILE A 104 -5.63 -10.28 -13.82
CA ILE A 104 -5.77 -9.39 -12.66
C ILE A 104 -4.41 -8.79 -12.30
N SER A 105 -4.35 -7.48 -12.25
CA SER A 105 -3.21 -6.73 -11.72
C SER A 105 -3.19 -6.79 -10.19
N ILE A 106 -2.01 -7.00 -9.60
CA ILE A 106 -1.83 -7.07 -8.15
C ILE A 106 -1.25 -5.75 -7.66
N LYS A 107 -2.09 -4.96 -6.98
CA LYS A 107 -1.69 -3.78 -6.24
C LYS A 107 -1.72 -4.09 -4.76
N ALA A 108 -0.56 -4.32 -4.18
CA ALA A 108 -0.50 -4.84 -2.82
C ALA A 108 0.67 -4.29 -2.03
N LEU A 109 0.58 -4.42 -0.72
CA LEU A 109 1.59 -4.10 0.27
C LEU A 109 1.98 -2.61 0.30
N THR A 110 1.80 -1.98 1.42
CA THR A 110 2.24 -0.60 1.66
C THR A 110 3.72 -0.55 2.04
N ALA A 111 4.32 0.64 2.04
CA ALA A 111 5.71 0.81 2.45
C ALA A 111 6.00 0.21 3.85
N VAL A 112 5.06 0.34 4.80
CA VAL A 112 5.21 -0.26 6.13
C VAL A 112 5.22 -1.78 6.09
N GLU A 113 4.42 -2.40 5.21
CA GLU A 113 4.41 -3.85 5.02
C GLU A 113 5.71 -4.33 4.37
N ILE A 114 6.23 -3.63 3.37
CA ILE A 114 7.54 -3.93 2.75
C ILE A 114 8.66 -3.88 3.78
N LYS A 115 8.70 -2.82 4.63
CA LYS A 115 9.67 -2.71 5.72
C LYS A 115 9.54 -3.87 6.71
N HIS A 116 8.32 -4.23 7.07
CA HIS A 116 8.04 -5.36 7.97
C HIS A 116 8.55 -6.69 7.37
N LEU A 117 8.25 -6.95 6.10
CA LEU A 117 8.71 -8.16 5.41
C LEU A 117 10.23 -8.25 5.33
N SER A 118 10.92 -7.15 5.01
CA SER A 118 12.38 -7.09 5.05
C SER A 118 12.92 -7.49 6.41
N LYS A 119 12.32 -6.99 7.50
CA LYS A 119 12.72 -7.32 8.87
C LYS A 119 12.45 -8.77 9.24
N VAL A 120 11.25 -9.29 8.95
CA VAL A 120 10.84 -10.66 9.32
C VAL A 120 11.62 -11.70 8.50
N SER A 121 11.79 -11.45 7.21
CA SER A 121 12.54 -12.34 6.30
C SER A 121 14.07 -12.19 6.42
N ASN A 122 14.55 -11.18 7.15
CA ASN A 122 15.98 -10.84 7.29
C ASN A 122 16.70 -10.67 5.94
N ILE A 123 16.07 -9.97 5.01
CA ILE A 123 16.61 -9.63 3.68
C ILE A 123 16.45 -8.14 3.41
N SER A 124 17.17 -7.62 2.42
CA SER A 124 17.09 -6.21 2.01
C SER A 124 15.74 -5.86 1.36
N ILE A 125 15.38 -4.58 1.36
CA ILE A 125 14.19 -4.05 0.66
C ILE A 125 14.23 -4.41 -0.84
N ASP A 126 15.40 -4.31 -1.48
CA ASP A 126 15.57 -4.63 -2.89
C ASP A 126 15.30 -6.13 -3.16
N GLU A 127 15.75 -7.02 -2.27
CA GLU A 127 15.46 -8.46 -2.36
C GLU A 127 13.97 -8.77 -2.11
N VAL A 128 13.31 -8.06 -1.20
CA VAL A 128 11.85 -8.16 -1.02
C VAL A 128 11.15 -7.80 -2.32
N PHE A 129 11.46 -6.65 -2.93
CA PHE A 129 10.84 -6.25 -4.20
C PHE A 129 11.14 -7.27 -5.31
N LYS A 130 12.38 -7.74 -5.44
CA LYS A 130 12.74 -8.73 -6.44
C LYS A 130 11.84 -9.97 -6.35
N LYS A 131 11.71 -10.59 -5.16
CA LYS A 131 10.87 -11.77 -4.95
C LYS A 131 9.40 -11.51 -5.27
N LEU A 132 8.85 -10.40 -4.76
CA LEU A 132 7.44 -10.08 -4.95
C LEU A 132 7.10 -9.76 -6.42
N ILE A 133 8.00 -9.07 -7.14
CA ILE A 133 7.82 -8.78 -8.57
C ILE A 133 7.91 -10.07 -9.40
N GLU A 134 8.88 -10.92 -9.12
CA GLU A 134 9.00 -12.24 -9.77
C GLU A 134 7.76 -13.12 -9.52
N SER A 135 7.05 -12.90 -8.42
CA SER A 135 5.80 -13.58 -8.07
C SER A 135 4.53 -12.88 -8.59
N GLY A 136 4.65 -11.69 -9.20
CA GLY A 136 3.54 -11.01 -9.87
C GLY A 136 3.03 -9.73 -9.24
N LEU A 137 3.74 -9.12 -8.29
CA LEU A 137 3.40 -7.78 -7.80
C LEU A 137 3.53 -6.75 -8.93
N ASP A 138 2.46 -6.01 -9.23
CA ASP A 138 2.44 -5.03 -10.33
C ASP A 138 2.59 -3.58 -9.85
N SER A 139 2.11 -3.26 -8.66
CA SER A 139 2.17 -1.89 -8.14
C SER A 139 2.07 -1.82 -6.62
N LEU A 140 2.58 -0.72 -6.04
CA LEU A 140 2.56 -0.46 -4.61
C LEU A 140 1.53 0.64 -4.27
N PRO A 141 0.56 0.41 -3.37
CA PRO A 141 -0.35 1.46 -2.90
C PRO A 141 0.34 2.44 -1.96
N GLY A 142 -0.26 3.62 -1.79
CA GLY A 142 0.35 4.73 -1.06
C GLY A 142 0.10 4.75 0.45
N GLY A 143 -0.56 3.76 1.01
CA GLY A 143 -0.80 3.69 2.46
C GLY A 143 0.49 3.68 3.27
N GLY A 144 0.43 4.13 4.52
CA GLY A 144 1.61 4.25 5.37
C GLY A 144 2.21 5.66 5.43
N ALA A 145 1.98 6.51 4.41
CA ALA A 145 2.45 7.91 4.42
C ALA A 145 1.87 8.69 5.60
N GLU A 146 0.60 8.57 5.84
CA GLU A 146 -0.21 9.33 6.80
C GLU A 146 0.07 10.83 6.69
N ILE A 147 1.02 11.33 7.44
CA ILE A 147 1.66 12.65 7.29
C ILE A 147 3.18 12.48 7.42
N LEU A 148 3.95 13.08 6.52
CA LEU A 148 5.41 12.95 6.50
C LEU A 148 6.07 14.01 7.41
N ASN A 149 5.75 13.89 8.70
CA ASN A 149 6.34 14.60 9.82
C ASN A 149 6.51 13.60 10.96
N ASP A 150 7.75 13.30 11.32
CA ASP A 150 8.06 12.20 12.24
C ASP A 150 7.57 12.47 13.67
N GLU A 151 7.51 13.72 14.13
CA GLU A 151 6.93 14.08 15.43
C GLU A 151 5.44 13.73 15.49
N ILE A 152 4.71 13.99 14.42
CA ILE A 152 3.28 13.63 14.30
C ILE A 152 3.13 12.12 14.20
N ARG A 153 3.95 11.45 13.37
CA ARG A 153 3.95 10.00 13.18
C ARG A 153 4.16 9.26 14.50
N ASP A 154 5.08 9.71 15.34
CA ASP A 154 5.32 9.14 16.66
C ASP A 154 4.10 9.22 17.59
N ILE A 155 3.23 10.20 17.38
CA ILE A 155 2.00 10.34 18.15
C ILE A 155 0.87 9.46 17.61
N ILE A 156 0.66 9.43 16.27
CA ILE A 156 -0.51 8.79 15.65
C ILE A 156 -0.26 7.35 15.22
N CYS A 157 0.97 6.99 14.87
CA CYS A 157 1.33 5.67 14.33
C CYS A 157 2.73 5.20 14.76
N TYR A 158 3.02 5.29 16.05
CA TYR A 158 4.29 4.87 16.64
C TYR A 158 4.72 3.47 16.14
N GLY A 159 6.00 3.34 15.80
CA GLY A 159 6.62 2.10 15.34
C GLY A 159 6.48 1.84 13.83
N LYS A 160 5.82 2.70 13.06
CA LYS A 160 5.90 2.69 11.59
C LYS A 160 7.27 3.15 11.11
N GLU A 161 7.49 3.04 9.80
CA GLU A 161 8.62 3.66 9.11
C GLU A 161 8.65 5.18 9.31
N THR A 162 9.84 5.76 9.29
CA THR A 162 10.01 7.23 9.27
C THR A 162 9.60 7.80 7.93
N SER A 163 9.42 9.11 7.86
CA SER A 163 9.14 9.84 6.62
C SER A 163 10.19 9.56 5.54
N SER A 164 11.47 9.54 5.91
CA SER A 164 12.58 9.22 5.01
C SER A 164 12.51 7.78 4.52
N GLU A 165 12.31 6.80 5.40
CA GLU A 165 12.18 5.38 5.04
C GLU A 165 10.98 5.14 4.11
N TYR A 166 9.85 5.81 4.32
CA TYR A 166 8.70 5.74 3.43
C TYR A 166 9.08 6.15 2.00
N ILE A 167 9.74 7.30 1.85
CA ILE A 167 10.20 7.81 0.55
C ILE A 167 11.22 6.86 -0.10
N GLU A 168 12.17 6.32 0.68
CA GLU A 168 13.19 5.40 0.18
C GLU A 168 12.60 4.08 -0.31
N ILE A 169 11.59 3.55 0.37
CA ILE A 169 10.88 2.33 -0.07
C ILE A 169 10.17 2.57 -1.41
N HIS A 170 9.49 3.71 -1.57
CA HIS A 170 8.88 4.07 -2.85
C HIS A 170 9.91 4.27 -3.97
N ARG A 171 11.07 4.86 -3.66
CA ARG A 171 12.19 4.95 -4.62
C ARG A 171 12.73 3.59 -5.02
N ALA A 172 12.83 2.64 -4.07
CA ALA A 172 13.24 1.27 -4.36
C ALA A 172 12.22 0.57 -5.28
N ALA A 173 10.91 0.74 -5.03
CA ALA A 173 9.85 0.25 -5.91
C ALA A 173 10.02 0.79 -7.34
N HIS A 174 10.21 2.11 -7.51
CA HIS A 174 10.40 2.72 -8.82
C HIS A 174 11.67 2.23 -9.52
N LYS A 175 12.79 2.07 -8.79
CA LYS A 175 14.03 1.49 -9.35
C LYS A 175 13.82 0.05 -9.80
N SER A 176 12.94 -0.69 -9.14
CA SER A 176 12.59 -2.06 -9.51
C SER A 176 11.53 -2.13 -10.64
N GLY A 177 11.08 -0.99 -11.16
CA GLY A 177 10.19 -0.90 -12.33
C GLY A 177 8.70 -0.94 -12.01
N ILE A 178 8.29 -0.95 -10.74
CA ILE A 178 6.87 -0.91 -10.38
C ILE A 178 6.41 0.49 -9.99
N PRO A 179 5.23 0.93 -10.46
CA PRO A 179 4.64 2.20 -10.06
C PRO A 179 4.10 2.16 -8.64
N SER A 180 3.95 3.33 -8.04
CA SER A 180 3.32 3.46 -6.74
C SER A 180 2.40 4.67 -6.66
N ASN A 181 1.54 4.69 -5.63
CA ASN A 181 0.77 5.84 -5.23
C ASN A 181 1.32 6.42 -3.93
N CYS A 182 0.97 7.67 -3.66
CA CYS A 182 1.13 8.29 -2.35
C CYS A 182 -0.22 8.73 -1.81
N THR A 183 -0.37 8.73 -0.48
CA THR A 183 -1.59 9.17 0.20
C THR A 183 -1.25 10.19 1.27
N MET A 184 -2.26 10.92 1.72
CA MET A 184 -2.18 11.79 2.89
C MET A 184 -3.38 11.50 3.79
N LEU A 185 -3.13 11.22 5.06
CA LEU A 185 -4.16 11.24 6.11
C LEU A 185 -4.15 12.62 6.76
N PHE A 186 -5.26 13.33 6.72
CA PHE A 186 -5.39 14.67 7.30
C PHE A 186 -6.60 14.76 8.23
N GLY A 187 -6.59 15.76 9.09
CA GLY A 187 -7.65 15.98 10.08
C GLY A 187 -7.38 15.28 11.40
N THR A 188 -6.12 14.94 11.70
CA THR A 188 -5.67 14.40 12.99
C THR A 188 -5.17 15.54 13.89
N ILE A 189 -3.85 15.68 14.02
CA ILE A 189 -3.19 16.72 14.84
C ILE A 189 -2.24 17.60 14.04
N GLU A 190 -2.12 17.32 12.76
CA GLU A 190 -1.24 18.03 11.83
C GLU A 190 -1.77 19.45 11.53
N SER A 191 -0.83 20.38 11.29
CA SER A 191 -1.13 21.72 10.83
C SER A 191 -1.33 21.79 9.30
N LEU A 192 -1.82 22.93 8.81
CA LEU A 192 -1.86 23.19 7.37
C LEU A 192 -0.46 23.19 6.75
N GLN A 193 0.55 23.66 7.49
CA GLN A 193 1.93 23.66 7.04
C GLN A 193 2.45 22.22 6.83
N ASP A 194 2.15 21.30 7.75
CA ASP A 194 2.52 19.90 7.62
C ASP A 194 1.93 19.25 6.36
N ARG A 195 0.68 19.59 6.02
CA ARG A 195 0.03 19.09 4.78
C ARG A 195 0.74 19.61 3.53
N ILE A 196 1.13 20.86 3.53
CA ILE A 196 1.86 21.48 2.40
C ILE A 196 3.25 20.83 2.28
N GLU A 197 3.98 20.70 3.37
CA GLU A 197 5.29 20.05 3.39
C GLU A 197 5.23 18.59 2.95
N HIS A 198 4.20 17.85 3.37
CA HIS A 198 3.95 16.49 2.91
C HIS A 198 3.83 16.44 1.38
N MET A 199 3.04 17.32 0.78
CA MET A 199 2.91 17.38 -0.69
C MET A 199 4.22 17.71 -1.40
N PHE A 200 5.06 18.55 -0.81
CA PHE A 200 6.39 18.83 -1.35
C PHE A 200 7.34 17.64 -1.26
N GLN A 201 7.26 16.85 -0.18
CA GLN A 201 8.12 15.68 -0.01
C GLN A 201 7.79 14.54 -0.99
N ILE A 202 6.52 14.36 -1.35
CA ILE A 202 6.11 13.31 -2.30
C ILE A 202 6.26 13.73 -3.78
N ARG A 203 6.58 14.99 -4.06
CA ARG A 203 6.79 15.51 -5.41
C ARG A 203 8.15 15.08 -5.99
#